data_7605c7c9124396192a377fd4bd5e4096
#
_entry.id   7605c7c9124396192a377fd4bd5e4096
#
_cell.length_a   1.000
_cell.length_b   1.000
_cell.length_c   1.000
_cell.angle_alpha   90.00
_cell.angle_beta   90.00
_cell.angle_gamma   90.00
#
_symmetry.space_group_name_H-M   'P 1'
#
loop_
_entity.id
_entity.type
_entity.pdbx_description
1 polymer ?
#
loop_
_entity_poly.entity_id
_entity_poly.type
_entity_poly.pdbx_seq_one_letter_code
_entity_poly.pdbx_strand_id
1 'polypeptide(L)'
;MKIDKIKAIRTLYFAYGMNTNHDEMSKRCPDSIFLGSAKIVNHKLTFQGVADYTEDKGSILLGALWLISSNDERSLDRLEGYPNLYDKSFMEVSFGDRHMNAMLYQMVKRNNFSIPTSYYEHCLRKGYKQSNIKI
;
A
#
# COMPACT_ATOMS: atom_id res chain seq x y z
N MET A 1 29.49 3.30 3.01
CA MET A 1 28.90 4.62 2.92
C MET A 1 27.43 4.63 3.33
N LYS A 2 26.97 5.75 3.82
CA LYS A 2 25.61 5.89 4.31
C LYS A 2 24.57 5.65 3.23
N ILE A 3 24.82 6.10 2.01
CA ILE A 3 23.88 5.93 0.90
C ILE A 3 23.66 4.45 0.58
N ASP A 4 24.70 3.65 0.58
CA ASP A 4 24.58 2.22 0.30
C ASP A 4 23.83 1.51 1.42
N LYS A 5 24.08 1.88 2.67
CA LYS A 5 23.34 1.33 3.81
C LYS A 5 21.85 1.70 3.74
N ILE A 6 21.54 2.93 3.37
CA ILE A 6 20.15 3.37 3.21
C ILE A 6 19.46 2.53 2.13
N LYS A 7 20.10 2.32 1.00
CA LYS A 7 19.54 1.49 -0.08
C LYS A 7 19.32 0.05 0.37
N ALA A 8 20.26 -0.50 1.14
CA ALA A 8 20.19 -1.89 1.58
C ALA A 8 19.04 -2.15 2.55
N ILE A 9 18.57 -1.14 3.29
CA ILE A 9 17.49 -1.30 4.26
C ILE A 9 16.13 -0.85 3.73
N ARG A 10 16.03 -0.46 2.46
CA ARG A 10 14.77 0.00 1.89
C ARG A 10 14.04 -1.16 1.22
N THR A 11 12.73 -1.16 1.42
CA THR A 11 11.81 -2.18 0.92
C THR A 11 10.80 -1.52 0.00
N LEU A 12 10.40 -2.20 -1.06
CA LEU A 12 9.30 -1.76 -1.90
C LEU A 12 7.99 -2.06 -1.19
N TYR A 13 7.13 -1.06 -1.07
CA TYR A 13 5.83 -1.16 -0.42
C TYR A 13 4.74 -0.69 -1.38
N PHE A 14 3.74 -1.56 -1.59
CA PHE A 14 2.60 -1.26 -2.45
C PHE A 14 1.41 -0.88 -1.57
N ALA A 15 0.98 0.36 -1.65
CA ALA A 15 -0.15 0.88 -0.89
C ALA A 15 -1.35 1.04 -1.83
N TYR A 16 -2.48 0.46 -1.44
CA TYR A 16 -3.71 0.56 -2.22
C TYR A 16 -4.84 1.25 -1.46
N GLY A 17 -4.62 1.60 -0.21
CA GLY A 17 -5.59 2.26 0.65
C GLY A 17 -5.13 3.62 1.15
N MET A 18 -5.26 3.86 2.44
CA MET A 18 -4.95 5.15 3.06
C MET A 18 -3.53 5.63 2.74
N ASN A 19 -2.58 4.71 2.63
CA ASN A 19 -1.18 5.07 2.41
C ASN A 19 -0.85 5.42 0.96
N THR A 20 -1.86 5.53 0.09
CA THR A 20 -1.73 6.26 -1.17
C THR A 20 -1.69 7.76 -0.93
N ASN A 21 -2.17 8.19 0.23
CA ASN A 21 -2.22 9.60 0.62
C ASN A 21 -0.84 10.04 1.10
N HIS A 22 -0.25 11.00 0.39
CA HIS A 22 1.12 11.45 0.66
C HIS A 22 1.24 12.19 1.98
N ASP A 23 0.19 12.89 2.40
CA ASP A 23 0.19 13.59 3.69
C ASP A 23 0.24 12.58 4.84
N GLU A 24 -0.53 11.49 4.71
CA GLU A 24 -0.52 10.44 5.72
C GLU A 24 0.81 9.69 5.73
N MET A 25 1.34 9.37 4.55
CA MET A 25 2.62 8.67 4.48
C MET A 25 3.77 9.50 5.05
N SER A 26 3.76 10.80 4.86
CA SER A 26 4.82 11.65 5.41
C SER A 26 4.85 11.63 6.94
N LYS A 27 3.69 11.40 7.57
CA LYS A 27 3.59 11.28 9.03
C LYS A 27 4.00 9.90 9.52
N ARG A 28 3.53 8.86 8.81
CA ARG A 28 3.70 7.46 9.21
C ARG A 28 5.08 6.94 8.87
N CYS A 29 5.58 7.36 7.72
CA CYS A 29 6.82 6.85 7.14
C CYS A 29 7.67 8.01 6.64
N PRO A 30 8.31 8.76 7.56
CA PRO A 30 9.07 9.96 7.17
C PRO A 30 10.25 9.68 6.23
N ASP A 31 10.74 8.43 6.18
CA ASP A 31 11.84 8.06 5.28
C ASP A 31 11.36 7.63 3.92
N SER A 32 10.03 7.54 3.69
CA SER A 32 9.49 6.97 2.46
C SER A 32 9.76 7.86 1.24
N ILE A 33 9.92 7.20 0.10
CA ILE A 33 10.08 7.85 -1.20
C ILE A 33 9.00 7.33 -2.12
N PHE A 34 8.17 8.23 -2.65
CA PHE A 34 7.15 7.86 -3.62
C PHE A 34 7.81 7.61 -4.98
N LEU A 35 7.54 6.44 -5.57
CA LEU A 35 8.10 6.07 -6.87
C LEU A 35 7.12 6.29 -8.02
N GLY A 36 5.84 6.09 -7.78
CA GLY A 36 4.81 6.24 -8.81
C GLY A 36 3.66 5.29 -8.59
N SER A 37 2.71 5.29 -9.51
CA SER A 37 1.61 4.32 -9.48
C SER A 37 2.08 2.99 -10.03
N ALA A 38 1.49 1.91 -9.53
CA ALA A 38 1.79 0.54 -9.94
C ALA A 38 0.51 -0.27 -9.92
N LYS A 39 0.59 -1.50 -10.41
CA LYS A 39 -0.59 -2.38 -10.47
C LYS A 39 -0.24 -3.82 -10.17
N ILE A 40 -1.22 -4.52 -9.62
CA ILE A 40 -1.16 -5.97 -9.43
C ILE A 40 -2.31 -6.58 -10.23
N VAL A 41 -1.98 -7.49 -11.15
CA VAL A 41 -2.99 -8.12 -12.00
C VAL A 41 -3.75 -9.19 -11.24
N ASN A 42 -4.97 -9.47 -11.66
CA ASN A 42 -5.84 -10.51 -11.11
C ASN A 42 -6.21 -10.31 -9.64
N HIS A 43 -6.29 -9.06 -9.21
CA HIS A 43 -6.72 -8.67 -7.87
C HIS A 43 -7.60 -7.44 -7.98
N LYS A 44 -8.45 -7.23 -7.00
CA LYS A 44 -9.33 -6.07 -6.96
C LYS A 44 -9.40 -5.48 -5.56
N LEU A 45 -9.71 -4.20 -5.52
CA LEU A 45 -9.95 -3.47 -4.29
C LEU A 45 -11.28 -3.90 -3.68
N THR A 46 -11.30 -4.12 -2.37
CA THR A 46 -12.50 -4.37 -1.59
C THR A 46 -12.50 -3.49 -0.37
N PHE A 47 -13.63 -3.45 0.35
CA PHE A 47 -13.75 -2.64 1.55
C PHE A 47 -14.33 -3.44 2.70
N GLN A 48 -13.67 -3.35 3.84
CA GLN A 48 -14.07 -3.93 5.13
C GLN A 48 -14.11 -2.79 6.14
N GLY A 49 -14.79 -1.67 5.80
CA GLY A 49 -14.69 -0.41 6.52
C GLY A 49 -13.46 0.38 6.10
N VAL A 50 -12.39 -0.29 5.80
CA VAL A 50 -11.15 0.24 5.23
C VAL A 50 -10.78 -0.59 4.00
N ALA A 51 -9.80 -0.13 3.23
CA ALA A 51 -9.40 -0.82 2.01
C ALA A 51 -8.76 -2.19 2.32
N ASP A 52 -9.10 -3.17 1.51
CA ASP A 52 -8.54 -4.49 1.48
C ASP A 52 -8.48 -4.93 0.02
N TYR A 53 -7.96 -6.10 -0.25
CA TYR A 53 -7.95 -6.62 -1.62
C TYR A 53 -8.22 -8.11 -1.63
N THR A 54 -8.67 -8.61 -2.77
CA THR A 54 -8.91 -10.02 -2.95
C THR A 54 -8.54 -10.43 -4.38
N GLU A 55 -8.27 -11.71 -4.55
CA GLU A 55 -8.02 -12.27 -5.87
C GLU A 55 -9.27 -12.17 -6.73
N ASP A 56 -9.09 -11.76 -7.97
CA ASP A 56 -10.20 -11.64 -8.92
C ASP A 56 -9.64 -11.65 -10.34
N LYS A 57 -9.78 -12.77 -11.02
CA LYS A 57 -9.22 -12.98 -12.35
C LYS A 57 -9.73 -11.91 -13.32
N GLY A 58 -8.81 -11.25 -14.01
CA GLY A 58 -9.14 -10.21 -14.99
C GLY A 58 -9.20 -8.81 -14.41
N SER A 59 -9.21 -8.66 -13.08
CA SER A 59 -9.20 -7.35 -12.45
C SER A 59 -7.78 -6.84 -12.25
N ILE A 60 -7.66 -5.54 -11.99
CA ILE A 60 -6.38 -4.89 -11.75
C ILE A 60 -6.51 -4.07 -10.47
N LEU A 61 -5.60 -4.33 -9.54
CA LEU A 61 -5.48 -3.53 -8.31
C LEU A 61 -4.46 -2.43 -8.55
N LEU A 62 -4.88 -1.19 -8.44
CA LEU A 62 -4.02 -0.03 -8.60
C LEU A 62 -3.54 0.48 -7.24
N GLY A 63 -2.33 0.97 -7.17
CA GLY A 63 -1.77 1.48 -5.93
C GLY A 63 -0.57 2.36 -6.14
N ALA A 64 -0.05 2.86 -5.02
CA ALA A 64 1.14 3.68 -4.96
C ALA A 64 2.33 2.83 -4.57
N LEU A 65 3.43 2.95 -5.29
CA LEU A 65 4.66 2.24 -4.96
C LEU A 65 5.59 3.18 -4.21
N TRP A 66 6.00 2.72 -3.05
CA TRP A 66 6.88 3.45 -2.15
C TRP A 66 8.14 2.67 -1.86
N LEU A 67 9.22 3.39 -1.64
CA LEU A 67 10.44 2.82 -1.09
C LEU A 67 10.50 3.22 0.39
N ILE A 68 10.56 2.25 1.30
CA ILE A 68 10.46 2.50 2.74
C ILE A 68 11.69 1.95 3.47
N SER A 69 12.01 2.58 4.61
CA SER A 69 13.09 2.13 5.48
C SER A 69 12.61 1.05 6.46
N SER A 70 13.54 0.45 7.17
CA SER A 70 13.19 -0.49 8.25
C SER A 70 12.38 0.19 9.35
N ASN A 71 12.67 1.43 9.66
CA ASN A 71 11.90 2.20 10.64
C ASN A 71 10.48 2.45 10.15
N ASP A 72 10.33 2.79 8.88
CA ASP A 72 9.02 2.96 8.25
C ASP A 72 8.22 1.67 8.32
N GLU A 73 8.84 0.55 8.01
CA GLU A 73 8.16 -0.75 8.04
C GLU A 73 7.68 -1.08 9.46
N ARG A 74 8.49 -0.82 10.48
CA ARG A 74 8.07 -1.02 11.86
C ARG A 74 6.89 -0.12 12.23
N SER A 75 6.89 1.10 11.75
CA SER A 75 5.79 2.03 11.96
C SER A 75 4.50 1.50 11.31
N LEU A 76 4.59 1.03 10.09
CA LEU A 76 3.45 0.43 9.38
C LEU A 76 2.96 -0.83 10.07
N ASP A 77 3.87 -1.71 10.51
CA ASP A 77 3.49 -2.93 11.22
C ASP A 77 2.66 -2.62 12.46
N ARG A 78 3.05 -1.61 13.23
CA ARG A 78 2.28 -1.19 14.41
C ARG A 78 0.93 -0.61 14.02
N LEU A 79 0.90 0.24 13.02
CA LEU A 79 -0.33 0.88 12.55
C LEU A 79 -1.34 -0.16 12.05
N GLU A 80 -0.88 -1.13 11.29
CA GLU A 80 -1.73 -2.17 10.71
C GLU A 80 -2.07 -3.28 11.71
N GLY A 81 -1.45 -3.30 12.87
CA GLY A 81 -1.64 -4.37 13.83
C GLY A 81 -1.13 -5.71 13.33
N TYR A 82 -0.02 -5.67 12.61
CA TYR A 82 0.62 -6.87 12.09
C TYR A 82 1.24 -7.67 13.26
N PRO A 83 1.09 -9.00 13.30
CA PRO A 83 0.43 -9.87 12.30
C PRO A 83 -1.03 -10.21 12.63
N ASN A 84 -1.66 -9.54 13.58
CA ASN A 84 -2.97 -9.95 14.10
C ASN A 84 -4.14 -9.42 13.28
N LEU A 85 -4.16 -8.12 12.98
CA LEU A 85 -5.25 -7.50 12.21
C LEU A 85 -4.97 -7.57 10.72
N TYR A 86 -3.75 -7.30 10.32
CA TYR A 86 -3.28 -7.42 8.95
C TYR A 86 -2.13 -8.39 8.89
N ASP A 87 -2.08 -9.13 7.80
CA ASP A 87 -0.93 -9.95 7.46
C ASP A 87 -0.12 -9.27 6.37
N LYS A 88 1.09 -9.72 6.17
CA LYS A 88 2.02 -9.15 5.20
C LYS A 88 2.25 -10.16 4.08
N SER A 89 2.16 -9.69 2.84
CA SER A 89 2.41 -10.50 1.66
C SER A 89 3.42 -9.81 0.77
N PHE A 90 4.07 -10.59 -0.08
CA PHE A 90 4.94 -10.07 -1.13
C PHE A 90 4.38 -10.53 -2.46
N MET A 91 4.11 -9.60 -3.36
CA MET A 91 3.50 -9.89 -4.65
C MET A 91 4.22 -9.15 -5.76
N GLU A 92 4.15 -9.72 -6.94
CA GLU A 92 4.68 -9.06 -8.12
C GLU A 92 3.81 -7.87 -8.49
N VAL A 93 4.44 -6.71 -8.63
CA VAL A 93 3.77 -5.49 -9.10
C VAL A 93 4.36 -5.09 -10.45
N SER A 94 3.51 -4.54 -11.30
CA SER A 94 3.93 -3.96 -12.57
C SER A 94 4.09 -2.46 -12.38
N PHE A 95 5.29 -1.97 -12.64
CA PHE A 95 5.64 -0.57 -12.52
C PHE A 95 6.29 -0.14 -13.84
N GLY A 96 5.52 0.58 -14.67
CA GLY A 96 5.93 0.80 -16.05
C GLY A 96 6.07 -0.53 -16.78
N ASP A 97 7.20 -0.78 -17.37
CA ASP A 97 7.52 -2.05 -18.05
C ASP A 97 8.35 -3.00 -17.17
N ARG A 98 8.47 -2.69 -15.88
CA ARG A 98 9.19 -3.52 -14.91
C ARG A 98 8.24 -4.33 -14.06
N HIS A 99 8.73 -5.48 -13.59
CA HIS A 99 8.01 -6.35 -12.67
C HIS A 99 8.90 -6.55 -11.45
N MET A 100 8.36 -6.26 -10.28
CA MET A 100 9.12 -6.29 -9.03
C MET A 100 8.26 -6.83 -7.90
N ASN A 101 8.88 -7.49 -6.93
CA ASN A 101 8.16 -7.90 -5.72
C ASN A 101 8.06 -6.73 -4.75
N ALA A 102 6.88 -6.51 -4.25
CA ALA A 102 6.62 -5.48 -3.25
C ALA A 102 5.83 -6.04 -2.09
N MET A 103 6.06 -5.47 -0.93
CA MET A 103 5.34 -5.80 0.29
C MET A 103 3.98 -5.11 0.30
N LEU A 104 2.94 -5.80 0.77
CA LEU A 104 1.64 -5.18 1.01
C LEU A 104 0.95 -5.87 2.17
N TYR A 105 -0.04 -5.19 2.74
CA TYR A 105 -0.82 -5.71 3.87
C TYR A 105 -2.19 -6.16 3.39
N GLN A 106 -2.71 -7.21 4.02
CA GLN A 106 -4.03 -7.77 3.75
C GLN A 106 -4.70 -8.11 5.07
N MET A 107 -5.98 -7.81 5.18
CA MET A 107 -6.71 -8.11 6.42
C MET A 107 -6.75 -9.62 6.69
N VAL A 108 -6.52 -9.99 7.95
CA VAL A 108 -6.55 -11.40 8.37
C VAL A 108 -7.99 -11.91 8.39
N LYS A 109 -8.92 -11.14 8.97
CA LYS A 109 -10.34 -11.49 9.02
C LYS A 109 -11.11 -10.69 7.99
N ARG A 110 -11.78 -11.38 7.11
CA ARG A 110 -12.59 -10.78 6.06
C ARG A 110 -14.03 -11.21 6.25
N ASN A 111 -14.70 -10.51 7.15
CA ASN A 111 -16.05 -10.90 7.51
C ASN A 111 -17.05 -10.45 6.47
N ASN A 112 -17.44 -9.19 6.50
CA ASN A 112 -18.49 -8.67 5.64
C ASN A 112 -18.02 -7.41 4.97
N PHE A 113 -18.49 -7.22 3.73
CA PHE A 113 -18.34 -5.95 3.07
C PHE A 113 -18.85 -4.83 3.98
N SER A 114 -18.07 -3.76 4.09
CA SER A 114 -18.44 -2.63 4.91
C SER A 114 -18.00 -1.34 4.22
N ILE A 115 -18.91 -0.36 4.17
CA ILE A 115 -18.66 0.90 3.51
C ILE A 115 -17.67 1.72 4.36
N PRO A 116 -16.64 2.33 3.75
CA PRO A 116 -15.70 3.17 4.50
C PRO A 116 -16.40 4.46 4.98
N THR A 117 -15.83 5.04 6.04
CA THR A 117 -16.32 6.33 6.55
C THR A 117 -16.07 7.42 5.51
N SER A 118 -16.83 8.52 5.61
CA SER A 118 -16.63 9.67 4.71
C SER A 118 -15.21 10.22 4.79
N TYR A 119 -14.67 10.27 6.00
CA TYR A 119 -13.29 10.75 6.20
C TYR A 119 -12.29 9.84 5.50
N TYR A 120 -12.41 8.53 5.67
CA TYR A 120 -11.53 7.56 5.03
C TYR A 120 -11.61 7.69 3.50
N GLU A 121 -12.84 7.76 2.97
CA GLU A 121 -13.05 7.90 1.53
C GLU A 121 -12.42 9.19 1.00
N HIS A 122 -12.58 10.29 1.73
CA HIS A 122 -11.97 11.57 1.34
C HIS A 122 -10.45 11.45 1.25
N CYS A 123 -9.82 10.87 2.27
CA CYS A 123 -8.37 10.68 2.30
C CYS A 123 -7.90 9.73 1.20
N LEU A 124 -8.69 8.70 0.92
CA LEU A 124 -8.38 7.74 -0.14
C LEU A 124 -8.41 8.39 -1.52
N ARG A 125 -9.47 9.17 -1.80
CA ARG A 125 -9.59 9.89 -3.07
C ARG A 125 -8.44 10.86 -3.27
N LYS A 126 -8.07 11.59 -2.22
CA LYS A 126 -6.93 12.50 -2.26
C LYS A 126 -5.63 11.75 -2.55
N GLY A 127 -5.42 10.62 -1.88
CA GLY A 127 -4.24 9.79 -2.08
C GLY A 127 -4.14 9.25 -3.51
N TYR A 128 -5.25 8.79 -4.05
CA TYR A 128 -5.30 8.30 -5.43
C TYR A 128 -4.91 9.40 -6.41
N LYS A 129 -5.42 10.60 -6.19
CA LYS A 129 -5.08 11.75 -7.01
C LYS A 129 -3.60 12.10 -6.91
N GLN A 130 -3.08 12.16 -5.70
CA GLN A 130 -1.67 12.45 -5.45
C GLN A 130 -0.74 11.39 -6.08
N SER A 131 -1.19 10.17 -6.14
CA SER A 131 -0.40 9.03 -6.63
C SER A 131 -0.64 8.74 -8.12
N ASN A 132 -1.42 9.58 -8.79
CA ASN A 132 -1.75 9.42 -10.21
C ASN A 132 -2.49 8.12 -10.51
N ILE A 133 -3.32 7.70 -9.58
CA ILE A 133 -4.17 6.52 -9.75
C ILE A 133 -5.54 7.00 -10.23
N LYS A 134 -5.95 6.52 -11.39
CA LYS A 134 -7.27 6.84 -11.93
C LYS A 134 -8.30 5.85 -11.41
N ILE A 135 -9.39 6.40 -10.96
CA ILE A 135 -10.51 5.58 -10.48
C ILE A 135 -11.54 5.43 -11.57
#